data_a8f89f299c18dab87fb6c01e764e8e4f
#
_entry.id   a8f89f299c18dab87fb6c01e764e8e4f
#
_cell.length_a   1.000
_cell.length_b   1.000
_cell.length_c   1.000
_cell.angle_alpha   90.00
_cell.angle_beta   90.00
_cell.angle_gamma   90.00
#
_symmetry.space_group_name_H-M   'P 1'
#
loop_
_entity.id
_entity.type
_entity.pdbx_description
1 polymer ?
#
loop_
_entity_poly.entity_id
_entity_poly.type
_entity_poly.pdbx_seq_one_letter_code
_entity_poly.pdbx_strand_id
1 'polypeptide(L)'
;MTNSTTDVAIIMGSDSDLPIVEASFAILDSFGVKYTKNVMSAHRTPHEVMELIKTSENNGCKVFIAAAGMAAHLAGAVAAHSTRPVIGIPIESGGMGGMDSLLSTAMMPPGVPVATVAVGKAGAKNSAILAVQILATSDD
;
A
#
# COMPACT_ATOMS: atom_id res chain seq x y z
N MET A 1 -11.64 22.60 -13.12
CA MET A 1 -10.88 21.76 -12.18
C MET A 1 -10.58 20.43 -12.81
N THR A 2 -9.33 20.20 -13.10
CA THR A 2 -8.92 18.92 -13.64
C THR A 2 -8.92 17.89 -12.53
N ASN A 3 -9.79 16.90 -12.63
CA ASN A 3 -9.72 15.74 -11.75
C ASN A 3 -8.47 14.95 -12.13
N SER A 4 -7.45 15.03 -11.29
CA SER A 4 -6.29 14.16 -11.47
C SER A 4 -6.73 12.72 -11.18
N THR A 5 -6.60 11.84 -12.17
CA THR A 5 -6.84 10.42 -11.99
C THR A 5 -5.66 9.81 -11.23
N THR A 6 -5.95 8.92 -10.33
CA THR A 6 -4.96 8.14 -9.59
C THR A 6 -5.24 6.67 -9.82
N ASP A 7 -4.25 5.93 -10.30
CA ASP A 7 -4.41 4.49 -10.51
C ASP A 7 -4.06 3.70 -9.25
N VAL A 8 -3.04 4.16 -8.53
CA VAL A 8 -2.51 3.50 -7.33
C VAL A 8 -2.32 4.54 -6.22
N ALA A 9 -2.79 4.24 -5.03
CA ALA A 9 -2.51 5.06 -3.85
C ALA A 9 -1.53 4.31 -2.95
N ILE A 10 -0.39 4.93 -2.69
CA ILE A 10 0.64 4.38 -1.80
C ILE A 10 0.53 5.07 -0.45
N ILE A 11 0.44 4.28 0.61
CA ILE A 11 0.36 4.76 1.97
C ILE A 11 1.48 4.12 2.78
N MET A 12 2.22 4.93 3.53
CA MET A 12 3.25 4.44 4.44
C MET A 12 2.98 4.97 5.85
N GLY A 13 3.15 4.12 6.84
CA GLY A 13 2.79 4.43 8.22
C GLY A 13 3.71 5.43 8.89
N SER A 14 4.90 5.64 8.34
CA SER A 14 5.91 6.57 8.84
C SER A 14 6.75 7.09 7.70
N ASP A 15 7.24 8.32 7.82
CA ASP A 15 8.18 8.88 6.85
C ASP A 15 9.52 8.12 6.85
N SER A 16 9.85 7.43 7.94
CA SER A 16 11.03 6.57 8.00
C SER A 16 10.94 5.35 7.06
N ASP A 17 9.76 5.01 6.57
CA ASP A 17 9.56 3.93 5.60
C ASP A 17 9.91 4.36 4.16
N LEU A 18 10.01 5.65 3.90
CA LEU A 18 10.23 6.19 2.56
C LEU A 18 11.44 5.60 1.84
N PRO A 19 12.64 5.44 2.47
CA PRO A 19 13.79 4.87 1.77
C PRO A 19 13.56 3.46 1.23
N ILE A 20 12.65 2.71 1.82
CA ILE A 20 12.25 1.37 1.38
C ILE A 20 11.19 1.48 0.29
N VAL A 21 10.13 2.24 0.56
CA VAL A 21 8.95 2.35 -0.30
C VAL A 21 9.29 3.02 -1.64
N GLU A 22 10.23 3.95 -1.66
CA GLU A 22 10.61 4.66 -2.89
C GLU A 22 11.12 3.73 -3.99
N ALA A 23 11.53 2.50 -3.65
CA ALA A 23 11.89 1.50 -4.65
C ALA A 23 10.71 1.13 -5.56
N SER A 24 9.47 1.33 -5.12
CA SER A 24 8.27 1.12 -5.91
C SER A 24 8.03 2.25 -6.92
N PHE A 25 8.47 3.47 -6.62
CA PHE A 25 8.16 4.67 -7.42
C PHE A 25 8.75 4.58 -8.82
N ALA A 26 10.04 4.22 -8.93
CA ALA A 26 10.73 4.10 -10.21
C ALA A 26 10.05 3.08 -11.12
N ILE A 27 9.55 1.99 -10.55
CA ILE A 27 8.85 0.94 -11.31
C ILE A 27 7.51 1.47 -11.82
N LEU A 28 6.71 2.10 -10.95
CA LEU A 28 5.43 2.69 -11.37
C LEU A 28 5.65 3.78 -12.43
N ASP A 29 6.67 4.61 -12.27
CA ASP A 29 7.02 5.64 -13.25
C ASP A 29 7.36 5.01 -14.61
N SER A 30 8.11 3.92 -14.62
CA SER A 30 8.53 3.25 -15.85
C SER A 30 7.35 2.69 -16.65
N PHE A 31 6.24 2.36 -15.99
CA PHE A 31 5.02 1.89 -16.63
C PHE A 31 3.99 3.01 -16.90
N GLY A 32 4.32 4.25 -16.56
CA GLY A 32 3.40 5.37 -16.75
C GLY A 32 2.18 5.36 -15.84
N VAL A 33 2.27 4.66 -14.71
CA VAL A 33 1.18 4.56 -13.74
C VAL A 33 1.11 5.84 -12.91
N LYS A 34 -0.08 6.39 -12.76
CA LYS A 34 -0.32 7.55 -11.92
C LYS A 34 -0.58 7.10 -10.49
N TYR A 35 0.22 7.59 -9.57
CA TYR A 35 0.12 7.20 -8.16
C TYR A 35 0.28 8.38 -7.22
N THR A 36 -0.25 8.24 -6.01
CA THR A 36 -0.06 9.20 -4.92
C THR A 36 0.82 8.57 -3.84
N LYS A 37 1.53 9.41 -3.10
CA LYS A 37 2.40 9.05 -1.99
C LYS A 37 1.86 9.72 -0.73
N ASN A 38 1.59 8.95 0.31
CA ASN A 38 0.94 9.46 1.51
C ASN A 38 1.59 8.86 2.75
N VAL A 39 1.84 9.69 3.76
CA VAL A 39 2.32 9.25 5.06
C VAL A 39 1.16 9.38 6.04
N MET A 40 0.63 8.24 6.49
CA MET A 40 -0.50 8.18 7.41
C MET A 40 -0.39 6.92 8.24
N SER A 41 -0.81 6.99 9.50
CA SER A 41 -0.76 5.86 10.41
C SER A 41 -2.17 5.35 10.72
N ALA A 42 -2.36 4.03 10.65
CA ALA A 42 -3.61 3.42 11.07
C ALA A 42 -3.90 3.67 12.56
N HIS A 43 -2.85 3.75 13.37
CA HIS A 43 -2.98 3.97 14.81
C HIS A 43 -3.06 5.44 15.20
N ARG A 44 -2.26 6.30 14.56
CA ARG A 44 -2.13 7.71 14.94
C ARG A 44 -3.07 8.64 14.18
N THR A 45 -3.38 8.32 12.92
CA THR A 45 -4.23 9.15 12.06
C THR A 45 -5.30 8.34 11.33
N PRO A 46 -6.15 7.57 12.04
CA PRO A 46 -7.11 6.66 11.40
C PRO A 46 -8.14 7.38 10.55
N HIS A 47 -8.58 8.58 10.92
CA HIS A 47 -9.55 9.35 10.14
C HIS A 47 -8.97 9.79 8.79
N GLU A 48 -7.70 10.18 8.77
CA GLU A 48 -7.02 10.61 7.55
C GLU A 48 -6.87 9.43 6.58
N VAL A 49 -6.61 8.24 7.10
CA VAL A 49 -6.55 7.02 6.29
C VAL A 49 -7.91 6.77 5.61
N MET A 50 -8.99 6.86 6.36
CA MET A 50 -10.34 6.66 5.82
C MET A 50 -10.70 7.70 4.75
N GLU A 51 -10.36 8.96 4.99
CA GLU A 51 -10.60 10.04 4.02
C GLU A 51 -9.78 9.84 2.75
N LEU A 52 -8.52 9.42 2.89
CA LEU A 52 -7.66 9.14 1.74
C LEU A 52 -8.23 8.01 0.88
N ILE A 53 -8.74 6.94 1.50
CA ILE A 53 -9.35 5.83 0.77
C ILE A 53 -10.50 6.34 -0.08
N LYS A 54 -11.39 7.12 0.53
CA LYS A 54 -12.55 7.70 -0.14
C LYS A 54 -12.16 8.60 -1.30
N THR A 55 -11.26 9.53 -1.05
CA THR A 55 -10.76 10.47 -2.07
C THR A 55 -10.08 9.73 -3.21
N SER A 56 -9.25 8.73 -2.88
CA SER A 56 -8.53 7.93 -3.88
C SER A 56 -9.50 7.16 -4.78
N GLU A 57 -10.51 6.51 -4.20
CA GLU A 57 -11.52 5.80 -4.99
C GLU A 57 -12.31 6.74 -5.88
N ASN A 58 -12.68 7.92 -5.39
CA ASN A 58 -13.36 8.94 -6.18
C ASN A 58 -12.50 9.44 -7.35
N ASN A 59 -11.18 9.38 -7.21
CA ASN A 59 -10.22 9.76 -8.26
C ASN A 59 -9.83 8.58 -9.16
N GLY A 60 -10.51 7.46 -9.05
CA GLY A 60 -10.30 6.30 -9.93
C GLY A 60 -9.27 5.29 -9.46
N CYS A 61 -8.81 5.37 -8.22
CA CYS A 61 -7.82 4.44 -7.67
C CYS A 61 -8.34 3.00 -7.75
N LYS A 62 -7.50 2.10 -8.28
CA LYS A 62 -7.85 0.69 -8.46
C LYS A 62 -7.08 -0.24 -7.53
N VAL A 63 -5.95 0.21 -6.99
CA VAL A 63 -5.07 -0.60 -6.13
C VAL A 63 -4.50 0.27 -5.04
N PHE A 64 -4.49 -0.22 -3.82
CA PHE A 64 -3.79 0.40 -2.70
C PHE A 64 -2.52 -0.39 -2.38
N ILE A 65 -1.44 0.32 -2.12
CA ILE A 65 -0.20 -0.24 -1.59
C ILE A 65 0.01 0.38 -0.21
N ALA A 66 0.15 -0.45 0.81
CA ALA A 66 0.30 0.03 2.19
C ALA A 66 1.54 -0.61 2.83
N ALA A 67 2.42 0.22 3.35
CA ALA A 67 3.66 -0.20 3.98
C ALA A 67 3.67 0.20 5.46
N ALA A 68 4.04 -0.72 6.33
CA ALA A 68 4.16 -0.45 7.75
C ALA A 68 5.12 -1.44 8.42
N GLY A 69 5.74 -0.98 9.51
CA GLY A 69 6.60 -1.80 10.34
C GLY A 69 5.96 -2.14 11.68
N MET A 70 6.64 -2.95 12.45
CA MET A 70 6.20 -3.41 13.79
C MET A 70 4.82 -4.08 13.71
N ALA A 71 3.83 -3.61 14.49
CA ALA A 71 2.44 -4.05 14.38
C ALA A 71 1.82 -3.39 13.14
N ALA A 72 2.05 -3.96 11.98
CA ALA A 72 1.76 -3.40 10.68
C ALA A 72 0.28 -3.57 10.30
N HIS A 73 -0.60 -2.79 10.92
CA HIS A 73 -2.04 -2.87 10.74
C HIS A 73 -2.59 -2.02 9.58
N LEU A 74 -1.74 -1.19 8.95
CA LEU A 74 -2.20 -0.24 7.94
C LEU A 74 -2.87 -0.91 6.74
N ALA A 75 -2.24 -1.93 6.17
CA ALA A 75 -2.81 -2.63 5.02
C ALA A 75 -4.16 -3.29 5.37
N GLY A 76 -4.26 -3.88 6.55
CA GLY A 76 -5.51 -4.46 7.04
C GLY A 76 -6.59 -3.41 7.25
N ALA A 77 -6.23 -2.24 7.77
CA ALA A 77 -7.17 -1.13 7.93
C ALA A 77 -7.69 -0.63 6.58
N VAL A 78 -6.82 -0.52 5.58
CA VAL A 78 -7.24 -0.15 4.22
C VAL A 78 -8.17 -1.22 3.64
N ALA A 79 -7.81 -2.48 3.77
CA ALA A 79 -8.63 -3.59 3.27
C ALA A 79 -10.00 -3.67 3.93
N ALA A 80 -10.11 -3.25 5.19
CA ALA A 80 -11.39 -3.20 5.91
C ALA A 80 -12.32 -2.11 5.39
N HIS A 81 -11.80 -1.09 4.72
CA HIS A 81 -12.57 0.08 4.26
C HIS A 81 -12.65 0.22 2.75
N SER A 82 -12.14 -0.75 1.99
CA SER A 82 -12.16 -0.69 0.53
C SER A 82 -12.37 -2.09 -0.06
N THR A 83 -13.05 -2.15 -1.19
CA THR A 83 -13.15 -3.39 -1.98
C THR A 83 -12.08 -3.47 -3.06
N ARG A 84 -11.22 -2.45 -3.16
CA ARG A 84 -10.09 -2.48 -4.09
C ARG A 84 -9.02 -3.42 -3.57
N PRO A 85 -8.24 -4.07 -4.46
CA PRO A 85 -7.08 -4.85 -4.03
C PRO A 85 -6.12 -4.05 -3.18
N VAL A 86 -5.64 -4.63 -2.09
CA VAL A 86 -4.67 -4.03 -1.18
C VAL A 86 -3.42 -4.90 -1.15
N ILE A 87 -2.28 -4.28 -1.42
CA ILE A 87 -0.96 -4.92 -1.36
C ILE A 87 -0.25 -4.39 -0.13
N GLY A 88 0.19 -5.27 0.75
CA GLY A 88 0.89 -4.91 1.97
C GLY A 88 2.39 -5.15 1.87
N ILE A 89 3.18 -4.13 2.20
CA ILE A 89 4.64 -4.23 2.26
C ILE A 89 5.06 -4.26 3.73
N PRO A 90 5.53 -5.40 4.23
CA PRO A 90 6.06 -5.44 5.60
C PRO A 90 7.42 -4.73 5.65
N ILE A 91 7.62 -3.90 6.67
CA ILE A 91 8.85 -3.15 6.87
C ILE A 91 9.55 -3.66 8.13
N GLU A 92 10.84 -3.95 8.03
CA GLU A 92 11.66 -4.27 9.19
C GLU A 92 12.01 -2.98 9.94
N SER A 93 11.47 -2.80 11.16
CA SER A 93 11.73 -1.60 11.95
C SER A 93 11.81 -1.87 13.44
N GLY A 94 11.44 -3.05 13.89
CA GLY A 94 11.56 -3.46 15.29
C GLY A 94 12.72 -4.42 15.50
N GLY A 95 12.79 -5.04 16.66
CA GLY A 95 13.85 -5.99 17.01
C GLY A 95 13.63 -7.43 16.54
N MET A 96 12.64 -7.68 15.66
CA MET A 96 12.23 -9.04 15.28
C MET A 96 12.53 -9.38 13.82
N GLY A 97 13.40 -8.62 13.15
CA GLY A 97 13.82 -8.90 11.77
C GLY A 97 12.72 -8.83 10.74
N GLY A 98 11.65 -8.08 11.01
CA GLY A 98 10.52 -7.94 10.11
C GLY A 98 9.46 -9.03 10.26
N MET A 99 9.66 -10.02 11.12
CA MET A 99 8.68 -11.09 11.34
C MET A 99 7.37 -10.53 11.92
N ASP A 100 7.47 -9.54 12.80
CA ASP A 100 6.32 -8.87 13.40
C ASP A 100 5.44 -8.19 12.33
N SER A 101 6.06 -7.44 11.42
CA SER A 101 5.33 -6.75 10.35
C SER A 101 4.83 -7.74 9.30
N LEU A 102 5.60 -8.77 8.98
CA LEU A 102 5.18 -9.81 8.04
C LEU A 102 3.91 -10.51 8.54
N LEU A 103 3.92 -10.97 9.77
CA LEU A 103 2.77 -11.72 10.33
C LEU A 103 1.55 -10.81 10.52
N SER A 104 1.73 -9.58 11.01
CA SER A 104 0.61 -8.66 11.19
C SER A 104 -0.01 -8.17 9.88
N THR A 105 0.76 -8.17 8.80
CA THR A 105 0.26 -7.84 7.47
C THR A 105 -0.43 -9.05 6.81
N ALA A 106 0.16 -10.24 6.93
CA ALA A 106 -0.28 -11.43 6.21
C ALA A 106 -1.47 -12.14 6.84
N MET A 107 -1.55 -12.16 8.18
CA MET A 107 -2.53 -12.99 8.90
C MET A 107 -3.87 -12.30 9.04
N MET A 108 -4.52 -12.07 7.90
CA MET A 108 -5.83 -11.44 7.84
C MET A 108 -6.96 -12.48 7.95
N PRO A 109 -8.11 -12.09 8.55
CA PRO A 109 -9.25 -12.98 8.66
C PRO A 109 -9.89 -13.27 7.29
N PRO A 110 -10.60 -14.41 7.15
CA PRO A 110 -11.34 -14.70 5.93
C PRO A 110 -12.30 -13.57 5.57
N GLY A 111 -12.32 -13.18 4.30
CA GLY A 111 -13.18 -12.11 3.80
C GLY A 111 -12.50 -10.74 3.68
N VAL A 112 -11.34 -10.56 4.31
CA VAL A 112 -10.59 -9.29 4.24
C VAL A 112 -9.13 -9.58 3.86
N PRO A 113 -8.86 -9.87 2.58
CA PRO A 113 -7.52 -10.27 2.14
C PRO A 113 -6.59 -9.08 1.97
N VAL A 114 -5.30 -9.32 2.25
CA VAL A 114 -4.20 -8.43 1.90
C VAL A 114 -3.15 -9.24 1.15
N ALA A 115 -2.78 -8.79 -0.04
CA ALA A 115 -1.71 -9.42 -0.82
C ALA A 115 -0.37 -8.99 -0.24
N THR A 116 0.20 -9.81 0.61
CA THR A 116 1.44 -9.50 1.33
C THR A 116 2.65 -9.91 0.49
N VAL A 117 3.55 -8.96 0.26
CA VAL A 117 4.79 -9.17 -0.49
C VAL A 117 5.98 -9.35 0.47
N ALA A 118 7.18 -9.48 -0.09
CA ALA A 118 8.38 -9.69 0.71
C ALA A 118 8.67 -8.50 1.63
N VAL A 119 9.38 -8.76 2.72
CA VAL A 119 9.82 -7.71 3.66
C VAL A 119 10.85 -6.81 3.00
N GLY A 120 10.65 -5.50 3.12
CA GLY A 120 11.64 -4.51 2.69
C GLY A 120 11.61 -4.16 1.21
N LYS A 121 12.77 -3.81 0.66
CA LYS A 121 12.88 -3.28 -0.72
C LYS A 121 12.41 -4.25 -1.79
N ALA A 122 12.71 -5.53 -1.65
CA ALA A 122 12.23 -6.55 -2.59
C ALA A 122 10.70 -6.54 -2.64
N GLY A 123 10.05 -6.44 -1.49
CA GLY A 123 8.59 -6.33 -1.41
C GLY A 123 8.07 -5.04 -2.03
N ALA A 124 8.76 -3.92 -1.80
CA ALA A 124 8.37 -2.64 -2.40
C ALA A 124 8.39 -2.72 -3.94
N LYS A 125 9.44 -3.30 -4.50
CA LYS A 125 9.52 -3.51 -5.96
C LYS A 125 8.40 -4.42 -6.46
N ASN A 126 8.20 -5.55 -5.80
CA ASN A 126 7.16 -6.51 -6.21
C ASN A 126 5.76 -5.96 -6.02
N SER A 127 5.53 -5.08 -5.04
CA SER A 127 4.23 -4.43 -4.87
C SER A 127 3.87 -3.57 -6.10
N ALA A 128 4.84 -2.85 -6.63
CA ALA A 128 4.64 -2.03 -7.83
C ALA A 128 4.35 -2.91 -9.05
N ILE A 129 5.10 -3.99 -9.22
CA ILE A 129 4.90 -4.92 -10.35
C ILE A 129 3.52 -5.59 -10.22
N LEU A 130 3.15 -6.04 -9.03
CA LEU A 130 1.85 -6.65 -8.81
C LEU A 130 0.71 -5.66 -9.09
N ALA A 131 0.86 -4.40 -8.65
CA ALA A 131 -0.13 -3.37 -8.96
C ALA A 131 -0.29 -3.17 -10.47
N VAL A 132 0.81 -3.13 -11.22
CA VAL A 132 0.79 -3.03 -12.68
C VAL A 132 0.09 -4.25 -13.30
N GLN A 133 0.37 -5.45 -12.82
CA GLN A 133 -0.28 -6.67 -13.30
C GLN A 133 -1.80 -6.61 -13.07
N ILE A 134 -2.23 -6.11 -11.90
CA ILE A 134 -3.67 -5.96 -11.60
C ILE A 134 -4.29 -4.95 -12.57
N LEU A 135 -3.65 -3.80 -12.77
CA LEU A 135 -4.16 -2.78 -13.71
C LEU A 135 -4.24 -3.32 -15.12
N ALA A 136 -3.27 -4.12 -15.54
CA ALA A 136 -3.20 -4.68 -16.88
C ALA A 136 -4.35 -5.66 -17.19
N THR A 137 -5.04 -6.18 -16.21
CA THR A 137 -6.19 -7.08 -16.45
C THR A 137 -7.37 -6.36 -17.08
N SER A 138 -7.43 -5.04 -16.99
CA SER A 138 -8.53 -4.23 -17.53
C SER A 138 -8.05 -3.04 -18.37
N ASP A 139 -6.77 -2.99 -18.68
CA ASP A 139 -6.17 -1.91 -19.47
C ASP A 139 -5.33 -2.50 -20.59
N ASP A 140 -5.64 -2.14 -21.81
CA ASP A 140 -4.88 -2.52 -22.99
C ASP A 140 -3.60 -1.68 -23.10
#